data_ee0a19cfba7078d655a0d40b00684a7c
#
_entry.id   ee0a19cfba7078d655a0d40b00684a7c
#
_cell.length_a   1.000
_cell.length_b   1.000
_cell.length_c   1.000
_cell.angle_alpha   90.00
_cell.angle_beta   90.00
_cell.angle_gamma   90.00
#
_symmetry.space_group_name_H-M   'P 1'
#
loop_
_entity.id
_entity.type
_entity.pdbx_description
1 polymer ?
#
loop_
_entity_poly.entity_id
_entity_poly.type
_entity_poly.pdbx_seq_one_letter_code
_entity_poly.pdbx_strand_id
1 'polypeptide(L)' 'MPRKVQIPIITNDVIEYLDSIFPEKCADLKDTEKEVFFKGGQRSVVNHLINLKKIQEEN' A
#
# COMPACT_ATOMS: atom_id res chain seq x y z
N MET A 1 -20.76 10.90 -8.27
CA MET A 1 -21.66 9.80 -7.94
C MET A 1 -20.90 8.67 -7.32
N PRO A 2 -21.15 8.39 -6.06
CA PRO A 2 -20.46 7.29 -5.44
C PRO A 2 -20.98 5.96 -5.99
N ARG A 3 -20.10 5.23 -6.60
CA ARG A 3 -20.38 3.84 -6.96
C ARG A 3 -20.13 2.98 -5.74
N LYS A 4 -20.99 2.01 -5.51
CA LYS A 4 -20.66 0.94 -4.58
C LYS A 4 -19.49 0.15 -5.16
N VAL A 5 -18.31 0.41 -4.64
CA VAL A 5 -17.12 -0.34 -5.06
C VAL A 5 -16.95 -1.51 -4.11
N GLN A 6 -16.98 -2.71 -4.65
CA GLN A 6 -16.73 -3.90 -3.86
C GLN A 6 -15.24 -4.02 -3.59
N ILE A 7 -14.88 -4.45 -2.38
CA ILE A 7 -13.49 -4.72 -2.03
C ILE A 7 -13.07 -6.00 -2.75
N PRO A 8 -12.04 -5.94 -3.61
CA PRO A 8 -11.58 -7.13 -4.32
C PRO A 8 -10.87 -8.10 -3.38
N ILE A 9 -10.78 -9.35 -3.80
CA ILE A 9 -9.95 -10.32 -3.10
C ILE A 9 -8.49 -9.96 -3.33
N ILE A 10 -7.75 -9.81 -2.25
CA ILE A 10 -6.34 -9.42 -2.30
C ILE A 10 -5.48 -10.67 -2.10
N THR A 11 -4.68 -11.01 -3.10
CA THR A 11 -3.83 -12.20 -3.08
C THR A 11 -2.43 -11.87 -2.57
N ASN A 12 -1.71 -12.90 -2.13
CA ASN A 12 -0.31 -12.76 -1.73
C ASN A 12 0.56 -12.23 -2.87
N ASP A 13 0.30 -12.69 -4.08
CA ASP A 13 1.07 -12.26 -5.26
C ASP A 13 0.98 -10.77 -5.49
N VAL A 14 -0.22 -10.21 -5.33
CA VAL A 14 -0.42 -8.76 -5.47
C VAL A 14 0.36 -8.01 -4.40
N ILE A 15 0.28 -8.48 -3.15
CA ILE A 15 1.00 -7.83 -2.04
C ILE A 15 2.51 -7.92 -2.25
N GLU A 16 3.04 -9.06 -2.64
CA GLU A 16 4.46 -9.24 -2.90
C GLU A 16 4.95 -8.31 -4.00
N TYR A 17 4.18 -8.21 -5.09
CA TYR A 17 4.51 -7.32 -6.19
C TYR A 17 4.57 -5.86 -5.72
N LEU A 18 3.54 -5.40 -5.03
CA LEU A 18 3.46 -4.02 -4.55
C LEU A 18 4.57 -3.73 -3.53
N ASP A 19 4.85 -4.69 -2.66
CA ASP A 19 5.91 -4.54 -1.67
C ASP A 19 7.29 -4.43 -2.32
N SER A 20 7.49 -5.09 -3.46
CA SER A 20 8.74 -5.02 -4.19
C SER A 20 8.93 -3.68 -4.90
N ILE A 21 7.86 -3.07 -5.43
CA ILE A 21 7.96 -1.80 -6.15
C ILE A 21 7.78 -0.58 -5.24
N PHE A 22 7.10 -0.74 -4.10
CA PHE A 22 6.89 0.32 -3.11
C PHE A 22 7.36 -0.15 -1.74
N PRO A 23 8.66 -0.42 -1.56
CA PRO A 23 9.15 -0.94 -0.28
C PRO A 23 9.05 0.10 0.83
N GLU A 24 8.92 -0.40 2.06
CA GLU A 24 8.93 0.46 3.23
C GLU A 24 10.37 0.91 3.47
N LYS A 25 10.64 2.16 3.17
CA LYS A 25 11.98 2.75 3.35
C LYS A 25 11.88 3.99 4.21
N CYS A 26 12.88 4.15 5.08
CA CYS A 26 13.05 5.40 5.79
C CYS A 26 13.44 6.50 4.82
N ALA A 27 13.04 7.74 5.12
CA ALA A 27 13.44 8.88 4.31
C ALA A 27 14.96 9.03 4.34
N ASP A 28 15.54 9.26 3.16
CA ASP A 28 16.95 9.55 3.03
C ASP A 28 17.17 11.04 3.30
N LEU A 29 18.34 11.38 3.82
CA LEU A 29 18.73 12.78 4.04
C LEU A 29 18.72 13.59 2.73
N LYS A 30 18.87 12.92 1.61
CA LYS A 30 18.84 13.54 0.28
C LYS A 30 17.43 13.73 -0.27
N ASP A 31 16.46 13.10 0.34
CA ASP A 31 15.08 13.19 -0.14
C ASP A 31 14.51 14.58 0.14
N THR A 32 13.82 15.14 -0.83
CA THR A 32 13.07 16.37 -0.63
C THR A 32 11.80 16.07 0.15
N GLU A 33 11.23 17.11 0.74
CA GLU A 33 9.96 16.97 1.46
C GLU A 33 8.88 16.35 0.57
N LYS A 34 8.80 16.76 -0.70
CA LYS A 34 7.85 16.23 -1.66
C LYS A 34 8.08 14.73 -1.90
N GLU A 35 9.33 14.31 -2.01
CA GLU A 35 9.68 12.90 -2.21
C GLU A 35 9.27 12.05 -1.02
N VAL A 36 9.50 12.55 0.18
CA VAL A 36 9.11 11.87 1.42
C VAL A 36 7.59 11.66 1.47
N PHE A 37 6.83 12.70 1.19
CA PHE A 37 5.36 12.60 1.17
C PHE A 37 4.87 11.68 0.05
N PHE A 38 5.50 11.74 -1.11
CA PHE A 38 5.12 10.90 -2.24
C PHE A 38 5.34 9.41 -1.91
N LYS A 39 6.52 9.08 -1.40
CA LYS A 39 6.84 7.70 -0.99
C LYS A 39 5.96 7.23 0.15
N GLY A 40 5.69 8.09 1.11
CA GLY A 40 4.79 7.79 2.22
C GLY A 40 3.38 7.50 1.74
N GLY A 41 2.89 8.27 0.77
CA GLY A 41 1.57 8.03 0.18
C GLY A 41 1.48 6.70 -0.54
N GLN A 42 2.51 6.36 -1.32
CA GLN A 42 2.58 5.06 -2.01
C GLN A 42 2.56 3.91 -1.00
N ARG A 43 3.36 4.00 0.05
CA ARG A 43 3.40 2.94 1.05
C ARG A 43 2.11 2.85 1.86
N SER A 44 1.43 3.97 2.08
CA SER A 44 0.12 3.98 2.75
C SER A 44 -0.90 3.15 1.99
N VAL A 45 -0.91 3.23 0.65
CA VAL A 45 -1.80 2.41 -0.19
C VAL A 45 -1.48 0.92 0.01
N VAL A 46 -0.20 0.56 -0.04
CA VAL A 46 0.22 -0.83 0.15
C VAL A 46 -0.19 -1.33 1.53
N ASN A 47 0.04 -0.54 2.57
CA ASN A 47 -0.33 -0.90 3.94
C ASN A 47 -1.84 -1.10 4.08
N HIS A 48 -2.63 -0.27 3.41
CA HIS A 48 -4.09 -0.43 3.41
C HIS A 48 -4.50 -1.78 2.82
N LEU A 49 -3.88 -2.17 1.71
CA LEU A 49 -4.16 -3.45 1.06
C LEU A 49 -3.72 -4.63 1.94
N ILE A 50 -2.59 -4.52 2.62
CA ILE A 50 -2.12 -5.54 3.56
C ILE A 50 -3.13 -5.73 4.69
N ASN A 51 -3.66 -4.64 5.24
CA ASN A 51 -4.68 -4.70 6.29
C ASN A 51 -5.97 -5.33 5.79
N LEU A 52 -6.42 -4.97 4.58
CA LEU A 52 -7.61 -5.59 3.99
C LEU A 52 -7.43 -7.08 3.80
N LYS A 53 -6.25 -7.50 3.37
CA LYS A 53 -5.95 -8.91 3.20
C LYS A 53 -6.05 -9.66 4.52
N LYS A 54 -5.50 -9.10 5.60
CA LYS A 54 -5.60 -9.72 6.93
C LYS A 54 -7.04 -9.87 7.37
N ILE A 55 -7.86 -8.86 7.15
CA ILE A 55 -9.29 -8.90 7.48
C ILE A 55 -9.99 -10.00 6.69
N GLN A 56 -9.68 -10.12 5.41
CA GLN A 56 -10.26 -11.15 4.54
C GLN A 56 -9.86 -12.56 4.98
N GLU A 57 -8.62 -12.73 5.45
CA GLU A 57 -8.15 -14.03 5.93
C GLU A 57 -8.76 -14.43 7.28
N GLU A 58 -9.07 -13.47 8.12
CA GLU A 58 -9.67 -13.73 9.44
C GLU A 58 -11.14 -14.11 9.35
N ASN A 59 -11.79 -13.76 8.27
CA ASN A 59 -13.19 -14.09 8.05
C ASN A 59 -13.31 -15.36 7.18
#